data_01bb8743b4ee99cd6b5fccfda9683e0b
#
_entry.id   01bb8743b4ee99cd6b5fccfda9683e0b
#
_cell.length_a   1.000
_cell.length_b   1.000
_cell.length_c   1.000
_cell.angle_alpha   90.00
_cell.angle_beta   90.00
_cell.angle_gamma   90.00
#
_symmetry.space_group_name_H-M   'P 1'
#
loop_
_entity.id
_entity.type
_entity.pdbx_description
1 polymer ?
#
loop_
_entity_poly.entity_id
_entity_poly.type
_entity_poly.pdbx_seq_one_letter_code
_entity_poly.pdbx_strand_id
1 'polypeptide(L)'
;MDFSSAEPPTVCHVVAMPFPGRGHINPMMNLCKLLSSKRHDFIITLVVTEEWLGYIGSDPKPNNIRFASIPNVVPPERLKAVDFPGFYEATMTKMEAPFEQLLDQLQPPVDRIIADFELQWPFGFRTRRNIPLASLWTMSASFFSALHHYHVFTQAQPEHLLLHFIG
;
A
#
# COMPACT_ATOMS: atom_id res chain seq x y z
N MET A 1 -49.38 3.48 0.24
CA MET A 1 -48.32 2.97 1.15
C MET A 1 -47.12 2.68 0.29
N ASP A 2 -46.21 3.65 0.26
CA ASP A 2 -45.04 3.59 -0.61
C ASP A 2 -43.93 2.94 0.19
N PHE A 3 -43.63 1.67 -0.04
CA PHE A 3 -42.45 1.01 0.51
C PHE A 3 -41.26 1.44 -0.36
N SER A 4 -40.64 2.55 0.01
CA SER A 4 -39.31 2.90 -0.46
C SER A 4 -38.42 1.70 -0.14
N SER A 5 -38.09 0.90 -1.15
CA SER A 5 -37.06 -0.12 -1.12
C SER A 5 -35.71 0.64 -1.06
N ALA A 6 -35.26 0.94 0.16
CA ALA A 6 -33.88 1.38 0.35
C ALA A 6 -32.98 0.25 -0.16
N GLU A 7 -32.27 0.47 -1.25
CA GLU A 7 -31.20 -0.43 -1.69
C GLU A 7 -30.25 -0.69 -0.50
N PRO A 8 -29.84 -1.94 -0.27
CA PRO A 8 -28.89 -2.23 0.79
C PRO A 8 -27.63 -1.38 0.57
N PRO A 9 -27.05 -0.81 1.64
CA PRO A 9 -25.89 0.04 1.52
C PRO A 9 -24.80 -0.73 0.77
N THR A 10 -24.38 -0.22 -0.36
CA THR A 10 -23.30 -0.81 -1.17
C THR A 10 -22.02 -0.74 -0.37
N VAL A 11 -21.56 -1.88 0.12
CA VAL A 11 -20.28 -2.01 0.83
C VAL A 11 -19.14 -1.77 -0.15
N CYS A 12 -18.25 -0.83 0.14
CA CYS A 12 -17.07 -0.57 -0.68
C CYS A 12 -15.87 -1.35 -0.12
N HIS A 13 -15.30 -2.24 -0.92
CA HIS A 13 -14.12 -3.03 -0.56
C HIS A 13 -12.84 -2.32 -1.01
N VAL A 14 -12.05 -1.91 -0.02
CA VAL A 14 -10.75 -1.26 -0.22
C VAL A 14 -9.63 -2.24 0.10
N VAL A 15 -8.71 -2.43 -0.81
CA VAL A 15 -7.47 -3.18 -0.55
C VAL A 15 -6.33 -2.21 -0.32
N ALA A 16 -5.62 -2.39 0.78
CA ALA A 16 -4.45 -1.60 1.16
C ALA A 16 -3.18 -2.46 1.05
N MET A 17 -2.19 -2.01 0.27
CA MET A 17 -0.94 -2.72 0.00
C MET A 17 0.25 -1.84 0.38
N PRO A 18 0.85 -2.01 1.58
CA PRO A 18 2.08 -1.33 1.97
C PRO A 18 3.30 -1.99 1.34
N PHE A 19 4.38 -1.24 1.17
CA PHE A 19 5.72 -1.81 0.97
C PHE A 19 6.09 -2.69 2.17
N PRO A 20 6.76 -3.84 1.98
CA PRO A 20 7.13 -4.72 3.08
C PRO A 20 8.14 -4.05 4.01
N GLY A 21 7.69 -3.64 5.17
CA GLY A 21 8.48 -2.98 6.19
C GLY A 21 7.63 -2.20 7.19
N ARG A 22 8.06 -2.20 8.45
CA ARG A 22 7.29 -1.60 9.56
C ARG A 22 7.00 -0.11 9.33
N GLY A 23 7.96 0.63 8.75
CA GLY A 23 7.82 2.05 8.43
C GLY A 23 6.73 2.36 7.41
N HIS A 24 6.30 1.38 6.62
CA HIS A 24 5.25 1.49 5.61
C HIS A 24 3.94 0.85 6.07
N ILE A 25 4.03 -0.31 6.74
CA ILE A 25 2.86 -1.04 7.27
C ILE A 25 2.14 -0.23 8.34
N ASN A 26 2.85 0.37 9.29
CA ASN A 26 2.24 1.14 10.36
C ASN A 26 1.46 2.38 9.85
N PRO A 27 2.01 3.24 8.99
CA PRO A 27 1.26 4.34 8.39
C PRO A 27 0.04 3.87 7.59
N MET A 28 0.18 2.79 6.80
CA MET A 28 -0.93 2.22 6.05
C MET A 28 -2.04 1.71 6.99
N MET A 29 -1.68 0.98 8.06
CA MET A 29 -2.65 0.54 9.07
C MET A 29 -3.34 1.72 9.76
N ASN A 30 -2.61 2.79 10.07
CA ASN A 30 -3.20 4.00 10.67
C ASN A 30 -4.20 4.66 9.71
N LEU A 31 -3.89 4.72 8.42
CA LEU A 31 -4.83 5.19 7.39
C LEU A 31 -6.06 4.27 7.33
N CYS A 32 -5.88 2.95 7.32
CA CYS A 32 -6.99 1.98 7.34
C CYS A 32 -7.91 2.20 8.56
N LYS A 33 -7.34 2.37 9.76
CA LYS A 33 -8.08 2.65 10.99
C LYS A 33 -8.85 3.97 10.90
N LEU A 34 -8.23 5.00 10.33
CA LEU A 34 -8.89 6.29 10.12
C LEU A 34 -10.07 6.18 9.14
N LEU A 35 -9.88 5.51 8.01
CA LEU A 35 -10.95 5.29 7.03
C LEU A 35 -12.09 4.47 7.63
N SER A 36 -11.76 3.39 8.35
CA SER A 36 -12.72 2.55 9.07
C SER A 36 -13.57 3.35 10.09
N SER A 37 -12.96 4.30 10.78
CA SER A 37 -13.68 5.14 11.75
C SER A 37 -14.61 6.19 11.12
N LYS A 38 -14.33 6.58 9.87
CA LYS A 38 -15.11 7.61 9.15
C LYS A 38 -16.19 7.03 8.24
N ARG A 39 -16.03 5.77 7.81
CA ARG A 39 -16.88 5.12 6.83
C ARG A 39 -17.21 3.70 7.28
N HIS A 40 -18.41 3.50 7.77
CA HIS A 40 -18.88 2.19 8.25
C HIS A 40 -19.25 1.23 7.11
N ASP A 41 -19.45 1.77 5.90
CA ASP A 41 -19.70 1.04 4.66
C ASP A 41 -18.42 0.52 3.99
N PHE A 42 -17.23 0.76 4.57
CA PHE A 42 -15.97 0.21 4.09
C PHE A 42 -15.65 -1.15 4.71
N ILE A 43 -15.25 -2.09 3.86
CA ILE A 43 -14.46 -3.27 4.22
C ILE A 43 -13.04 -2.99 3.73
N ILE A 44 -12.06 -3.11 4.62
CA ILE A 44 -10.66 -2.83 4.27
C ILE A 44 -9.87 -4.11 4.44
N THR A 45 -9.17 -4.55 3.39
CA THR A 45 -8.24 -5.68 3.45
C THR A 45 -6.82 -5.18 3.35
N LEU A 46 -6.06 -5.24 4.46
CA LEU A 46 -4.62 -4.96 4.45
C LEU A 46 -3.88 -6.21 3.98
N VAL A 47 -3.20 -6.10 2.86
CA VAL A 47 -2.42 -7.20 2.26
C VAL A 47 -0.95 -7.03 2.60
N VAL A 48 -0.35 -8.07 3.16
CA VAL A 48 1.07 -8.12 3.52
C VAL A 48 1.67 -9.45 3.06
N THR A 49 2.96 -9.67 3.23
CA THR A 49 3.54 -11.02 3.05
C THR A 49 3.17 -11.93 4.22
N GLU A 50 3.26 -13.25 4.05
CA GLU A 50 3.03 -14.21 5.15
C GLU A 50 3.95 -13.95 6.35
N GLU A 51 5.21 -13.56 6.12
CA GLU A 51 6.13 -13.18 7.19
C GLU A 51 5.58 -12.01 7.99
N TRP A 52 5.14 -10.95 7.32
CA TRP A 52 4.57 -9.78 7.99
C TRP A 52 3.23 -10.08 8.65
N LEU A 53 2.41 -10.95 8.06
CA LEU A 53 1.19 -11.42 8.72
C LEU A 53 1.51 -12.13 10.04
N GLY A 54 2.60 -12.90 10.09
CA GLY A 54 3.09 -13.52 11.31
C GLY A 54 3.43 -12.50 12.41
N TYR A 55 3.93 -11.31 12.04
CA TYR A 55 4.29 -10.27 13.00
C TYR A 55 3.10 -9.44 13.49
N ILE A 56 2.10 -9.16 12.62
CA ILE A 56 1.03 -8.21 12.93
C ILE A 56 -0.35 -8.86 13.02
N GLY A 57 -0.48 -10.15 12.72
CA GLY A 57 -1.78 -10.83 12.61
C GLY A 57 -2.63 -10.80 13.87
N SER A 58 -1.98 -10.72 15.04
CA SER A 58 -2.64 -10.61 16.36
C SER A 58 -2.89 -9.17 16.80
N ASP A 59 -2.46 -8.16 16.05
CA ASP A 59 -2.64 -6.77 16.43
C ASP A 59 -4.14 -6.39 16.47
N PRO A 60 -4.57 -5.63 17.48
CA PRO A 60 -5.96 -5.21 17.60
C PRO A 60 -6.34 -4.27 16.45
N LYS A 61 -7.49 -4.56 15.82
CA LYS A 61 -8.02 -3.79 14.69
C LYS A 61 -9.54 -3.75 14.72
N PRO A 62 -10.18 -2.74 14.07
CA PRO A 62 -11.62 -2.71 13.84
C PRO A 62 -12.12 -3.95 13.08
N ASN A 63 -13.38 -4.34 13.31
CA ASN A 63 -13.98 -5.54 12.72
C ASN A 63 -14.09 -5.48 11.18
N ASN A 64 -14.18 -4.30 10.61
CA ASN A 64 -14.24 -4.07 9.17
C ASN A 64 -12.84 -3.97 8.51
N ILE A 65 -11.76 -4.16 9.28
CA ILE A 65 -10.41 -4.36 8.75
C ILE A 65 -10.06 -5.84 8.81
N ARG A 66 -9.63 -6.38 7.68
CA ARG A 66 -9.16 -7.76 7.54
C ARG A 66 -7.69 -7.76 7.17
N PHE A 67 -7.00 -8.84 7.50
CA PHE A 67 -5.69 -9.13 6.95
C PHE A 67 -5.81 -10.18 5.86
N ALA A 68 -5.01 -10.03 4.81
CA ALA A 68 -4.72 -11.06 3.84
C ALA A 68 -3.22 -11.11 3.57
N SER A 69 -2.73 -12.22 3.06
CA SER A 69 -1.30 -12.37 2.77
C SER A 69 -1.06 -12.90 1.37
N ILE A 70 0.07 -12.48 0.82
CA ILE A 70 0.70 -13.11 -0.33
C ILE A 70 1.88 -13.96 0.15
N PRO A 71 2.29 -14.99 -0.61
CA PRO A 71 3.46 -15.81 -0.28
C PRO A 71 4.72 -14.97 -0.05
N ASN A 72 5.67 -15.52 0.72
CA ASN A 72 6.98 -14.91 0.97
C ASN A 72 7.86 -14.96 -0.29
N VAL A 73 7.57 -14.13 -1.29
CA VAL A 73 8.31 -14.04 -2.56
C VAL A 73 9.48 -13.06 -2.51
N VAL A 74 9.62 -12.33 -1.40
CA VAL A 74 10.74 -11.42 -1.14
C VAL A 74 11.66 -12.00 -0.07
N PRO A 75 12.95 -11.61 -0.01
CA PRO A 75 13.83 -12.03 1.06
C PRO A 75 13.25 -11.69 2.44
N PRO A 76 13.56 -12.48 3.48
CA PRO A 76 13.08 -12.20 4.85
C PRO A 76 13.52 -10.82 5.35
N GLU A 77 12.67 -10.18 6.17
CA GLU A 77 12.93 -8.83 6.70
C GLU A 77 14.30 -8.71 7.39
N ARG A 78 14.75 -9.76 8.08
CA ARG A 78 16.08 -9.82 8.74
C ARG A 78 17.25 -9.65 7.77
N LEU A 79 17.07 -9.97 6.49
CA LEU A 79 18.11 -9.85 5.45
C LEU A 79 18.03 -8.53 4.68
N LYS A 80 16.98 -7.75 4.86
CA LYS A 80 16.75 -6.50 4.14
C LYS A 80 17.90 -5.49 4.28
N ALA A 81 18.48 -5.38 5.50
CA ALA A 81 19.62 -4.48 5.73
C ALA A 81 20.93 -5.03 5.13
N VAL A 82 21.01 -6.36 4.87
CA VAL A 82 22.21 -6.99 4.32
C VAL A 82 22.26 -6.83 2.79
N ASP A 83 21.09 -6.98 2.15
CA ASP A 83 20.94 -6.83 0.70
C ASP A 83 19.64 -6.05 0.39
N PHE A 84 19.66 -4.75 0.62
CA PHE A 84 18.52 -3.89 0.29
C PHE A 84 18.23 -3.81 -1.21
N PRO A 85 19.22 -3.72 -2.13
CA PRO A 85 18.96 -3.74 -3.56
C PRO A 85 18.23 -5.00 -4.03
N GLY A 86 18.66 -6.18 -3.61
CA GLY A 86 18.00 -7.45 -3.95
C GLY A 86 16.60 -7.57 -3.33
N PHE A 87 16.42 -7.08 -2.09
CA PHE A 87 15.10 -6.99 -1.46
C PHE A 87 14.16 -6.08 -2.27
N TYR A 88 14.63 -4.89 -2.65
CA TYR A 88 13.85 -3.92 -3.41
C TYR A 88 13.47 -4.48 -4.79
N GLU A 89 14.44 -5.06 -5.52
CA GLU A 89 14.18 -5.70 -6.80
C GLU A 89 13.12 -6.81 -6.70
N ALA A 90 13.24 -7.69 -5.69
CA ALA A 90 12.26 -8.74 -5.47
C ALA A 90 10.86 -8.18 -5.16
N THR A 91 10.78 -7.10 -4.40
CA THR A 91 9.52 -6.41 -4.11
C THR A 91 8.89 -5.83 -5.38
N MET A 92 9.70 -5.26 -6.28
CA MET A 92 9.21 -4.67 -7.52
C MET A 92 8.83 -5.72 -8.58
N THR A 93 9.46 -6.91 -8.57
CA THR A 93 9.30 -7.88 -9.67
C THR A 93 8.51 -9.13 -9.30
N LYS A 94 8.44 -9.51 -8.01
CA LYS A 94 7.88 -10.81 -7.60
C LYS A 94 6.55 -10.70 -6.86
N MET A 95 6.19 -9.52 -6.34
CA MET A 95 4.96 -9.36 -5.54
C MET A 95 3.71 -9.15 -6.40
N GLU A 96 3.84 -8.66 -7.63
CA GLU A 96 2.71 -8.30 -8.49
C GLU A 96 1.81 -9.52 -8.77
N ALA A 97 2.37 -10.61 -9.28
CA ALA A 97 1.60 -11.78 -9.69
C ALA A 97 0.81 -12.43 -8.53
N PRO A 98 1.42 -12.73 -7.35
CA PRO A 98 0.65 -13.27 -6.22
C PRO A 98 -0.38 -12.28 -5.66
N PHE A 99 -0.11 -10.97 -5.71
CA PHE A 99 -1.10 -9.97 -5.32
C PHE A 99 -2.29 -9.97 -6.29
N GLU A 100 -2.04 -10.04 -7.59
CA GLU A 100 -3.09 -10.09 -8.61
C GLU A 100 -3.98 -11.33 -8.46
N GLN A 101 -3.37 -12.49 -8.18
CA GLN A 101 -4.10 -13.73 -7.88
C GLN A 101 -4.96 -13.60 -6.61
N LEU A 102 -4.44 -12.92 -5.58
CA LEU A 102 -5.21 -12.67 -4.36
C LEU A 102 -6.42 -11.78 -4.63
N LEU A 103 -6.30 -10.73 -5.47
CA LEU A 103 -7.44 -9.86 -5.82
C LEU A 103 -8.62 -10.66 -6.39
N ASP A 104 -8.35 -11.73 -7.18
CA ASP A 104 -9.40 -12.59 -7.76
C ASP A 104 -10.12 -13.45 -6.73
N GLN A 105 -9.51 -13.69 -5.56
CA GLN A 105 -10.04 -14.52 -4.49
C GLN A 105 -10.80 -13.73 -3.42
N LEU A 106 -10.59 -12.41 -3.37
CA LEU A 106 -11.18 -11.55 -2.33
C LEU A 106 -12.69 -11.37 -2.55
N GLN A 107 -13.43 -11.45 -1.43
CA GLN A 107 -14.88 -11.22 -1.40
C GLN A 107 -15.23 -10.18 -0.32
N PRO A 108 -16.10 -9.21 -0.63
CA PRO A 108 -16.65 -8.90 -1.96
C PRO A 108 -15.54 -8.49 -2.95
N PRO A 109 -15.83 -8.37 -4.25
CA PRO A 109 -14.87 -7.87 -5.24
C PRO A 109 -14.26 -6.53 -4.82
N VAL A 110 -13.03 -6.29 -5.25
CA VAL A 110 -12.28 -5.09 -4.86
C VAL A 110 -12.72 -3.89 -5.67
N ASP A 111 -13.15 -2.83 -4.98
CA ASP A 111 -13.58 -1.56 -5.60
C ASP A 111 -12.46 -0.55 -5.72
N ARG A 112 -11.51 -0.54 -4.79
CA ARG A 112 -10.44 0.46 -4.67
C ARG A 112 -9.16 -0.18 -4.17
N ILE A 113 -8.02 0.36 -4.60
CA ILE A 113 -6.69 -0.01 -4.08
C ILE A 113 -6.02 1.24 -3.50
N ILE A 114 -5.41 1.09 -2.33
CA ILE A 114 -4.46 2.04 -1.77
C ILE A 114 -3.10 1.34 -1.73
N ALA A 115 -2.16 1.78 -2.54
CA ALA A 115 -0.82 1.21 -2.59
C ALA A 115 0.21 2.16 -1.96
N ASP A 116 1.27 1.59 -1.43
CA ASP A 116 2.44 2.38 -1.04
C ASP A 116 3.06 3.06 -2.27
N PHE A 117 3.57 4.27 -2.10
CA PHE A 117 4.17 5.03 -3.21
C PHE A 117 5.43 4.36 -3.79
N GLU A 118 6.13 3.56 -2.98
CA GLU A 118 7.29 2.78 -3.42
C GLU A 118 6.93 1.68 -4.41
N LEU A 119 5.71 1.16 -4.34
CA LEU A 119 5.25 0.09 -5.23
C LEU A 119 4.81 0.69 -6.56
N GLN A 120 5.54 0.38 -7.65
CA GLN A 120 5.22 0.91 -8.97
C GLN A 120 4.23 0.04 -9.76
N TRP A 121 4.29 -1.27 -9.58
CA TRP A 121 3.44 -2.22 -10.32
C TRP A 121 1.93 -2.09 -10.05
N PRO A 122 1.41 -1.64 -8.88
CA PRO A 122 -0.03 -1.52 -8.66
C PRO A 122 -0.70 -0.50 -9.58
N PHE A 123 0.05 0.48 -10.10
CA PHE A 123 -0.51 1.48 -11.03
C PHE A 123 -1.06 0.83 -12.32
N GLY A 124 -0.54 -0.32 -12.73
CA GLY A 124 -1.04 -1.08 -13.86
C GLY A 124 -2.47 -1.60 -13.69
N PHE A 125 -2.95 -1.84 -12.46
CA PHE A 125 -4.30 -2.34 -12.20
C PHE A 125 -5.40 -1.34 -12.55
N ARG A 126 -5.11 -0.03 -12.49
CA ARG A 126 -6.06 0.99 -12.93
C ARG A 126 -6.49 0.75 -14.39
N THR A 127 -5.56 0.40 -15.25
CA THR A 127 -5.82 0.19 -16.67
C THR A 127 -6.29 -1.23 -16.97
N ARG A 128 -5.62 -2.25 -16.38
CA ARG A 128 -5.92 -3.65 -16.68
C ARG A 128 -7.24 -4.15 -16.06
N ARG A 129 -7.58 -3.66 -14.87
CA ARG A 129 -8.73 -4.13 -14.09
C ARG A 129 -9.80 -3.07 -13.85
N ASN A 130 -9.59 -1.85 -14.33
CA ASN A 130 -10.46 -0.70 -14.09
C ASN A 130 -10.73 -0.47 -12.58
N ILE A 131 -9.73 -0.76 -11.71
CA ILE A 131 -9.80 -0.51 -10.28
C ILE A 131 -9.11 0.82 -9.98
N PRO A 132 -9.82 1.83 -9.45
CA PRO A 132 -9.22 3.08 -9.02
C PRO A 132 -8.15 2.86 -7.95
N LEU A 133 -7.02 3.56 -8.09
CA LEU A 133 -5.87 3.44 -7.20
C LEU A 133 -5.50 4.80 -6.62
N ALA A 134 -5.23 4.82 -5.32
CA ALA A 134 -4.59 5.92 -4.62
C ALA A 134 -3.22 5.48 -4.11
N SER A 135 -2.25 6.38 -4.07
CA SER A 135 -0.92 6.11 -3.53
C SER A 135 -0.76 6.79 -2.17
N LEU A 136 -0.25 6.04 -1.17
CA LEU A 136 0.09 6.55 0.15
C LEU A 136 1.57 6.92 0.20
N TRP A 137 1.84 8.19 0.46
CA TRP A 137 3.17 8.68 0.78
C TRP A 137 3.46 8.48 2.26
N THR A 138 4.43 7.62 2.60
CA THR A 138 4.74 7.21 3.97
C THR A 138 5.85 8.03 4.63
N MET A 139 6.52 8.90 3.88
CA MET A 139 7.56 9.79 4.38
C MET A 139 6.99 11.18 4.78
N SER A 140 7.85 12.08 5.29
CA SER A 140 7.41 13.41 5.70
C SER A 140 6.90 14.26 4.51
N ALA A 141 5.96 15.16 4.80
CA ALA A 141 5.48 16.14 3.81
C ALA A 141 6.61 17.08 3.33
N SER A 142 7.59 17.37 4.18
CA SER A 142 8.77 18.17 3.80
C SER A 142 9.61 17.44 2.74
N PHE A 143 9.81 16.14 2.89
CA PHE A 143 10.54 15.35 1.90
C PHE A 143 9.77 15.25 0.58
N PHE A 144 8.45 15.06 0.65
CA PHE A 144 7.60 15.13 -0.55
C PHE A 144 7.74 16.48 -1.27
N SER A 145 7.66 17.58 -0.51
CA SER A 145 7.81 18.93 -1.07
C SER A 145 9.18 19.13 -1.70
N ALA A 146 10.27 18.65 -1.06
CA ALA A 146 11.62 18.73 -1.63
C ALA A 146 11.73 17.97 -2.94
N LEU A 147 11.19 16.73 -3.02
CA LEU A 147 11.19 15.96 -4.26
C LEU A 147 10.33 16.61 -5.36
N HIS A 148 9.16 17.11 -5.00
CA HIS A 148 8.25 17.77 -5.96
C HIS A 148 8.88 19.04 -6.56
N HIS A 149 9.67 19.76 -5.77
CA HIS A 149 10.34 20.97 -6.20
C HIS A 149 11.83 20.76 -6.53
N TYR A 150 12.26 19.51 -6.70
CA TYR A 150 13.66 19.18 -6.94
C TYR A 150 14.30 19.96 -8.10
N HIS A 151 13.53 20.19 -9.17
CA HIS A 151 13.97 21.00 -10.32
C HIS A 151 14.33 22.45 -9.94
N VAL A 152 13.69 23.02 -8.92
CA VAL A 152 14.02 24.38 -8.43
C VAL A 152 15.37 24.38 -7.73
N PHE A 153 15.66 23.34 -6.92
CA PHE A 153 16.92 23.20 -6.21
C PHE A 153 18.09 22.92 -7.17
N THR A 154 17.88 22.10 -8.20
CA THR A 154 18.93 21.78 -9.19
C THR A 154 19.25 22.95 -10.10
N GLN A 155 18.30 23.82 -10.39
CA GLN A 155 18.55 25.06 -11.15
C GLN A 155 19.31 26.11 -10.34
N ALA A 156 19.14 26.12 -9.01
CA ALA A 156 19.81 27.09 -8.13
C ALA A 156 21.27 26.71 -7.82
N GLN A 157 21.65 25.42 -7.83
CA GLN A 157 23.01 24.92 -7.56
C GLN A 157 23.28 23.62 -8.33
N PRO A 158 23.71 23.68 -9.60
CA PRO A 158 23.86 22.47 -10.42
C PRO A 158 24.97 21.52 -9.98
N GLU A 159 25.96 21.96 -9.21
CA GLU A 159 27.18 21.16 -8.97
C GLU A 159 27.31 20.54 -7.58
N HIS A 160 26.57 20.98 -6.57
CA HIS A 160 26.79 20.56 -5.18
C HIS A 160 25.75 19.58 -4.59
N LEU A 161 24.60 19.40 -5.19
CA LEU A 161 23.53 18.60 -4.59
C LEU A 161 23.62 17.09 -4.88
N LEU A 162 24.28 16.69 -5.95
CA LEU A 162 24.42 15.27 -6.33
C LEU A 162 25.35 14.46 -5.43
N LEU A 163 26.28 15.09 -4.72
CA LEU A 163 27.27 14.41 -3.88
C LEU A 163 26.77 14.05 -2.47
N HIS A 164 25.66 14.62 -2.00
CA HIS A 164 25.15 14.37 -0.65
C HIS A 164 24.02 13.32 -0.59
N PHE A 165 23.48 12.87 -1.72
CA PHE A 165 22.40 11.87 -1.76
C PHE A 165 22.84 10.46 -2.16
N ILE A 166 24.13 10.26 -2.49
CA ILE A 166 24.67 8.96 -2.93
C ILE A 166 25.76 8.44 -1.97
N GLY A 167 26.01 9.13 -0.84
CA GLY A 167 26.97 8.71 0.19
C GLY A 167 26.33 7.97 1.34
#